data_6c0b3cedad721134b0c8f3f96cfaa76f
#
_entry.id   6c0b3cedad721134b0c8f3f96cfaa76f
#
_cell.length_a   1.000
_cell.length_b   1.000
_cell.length_c   1.000
_cell.angle_alpha   90.00
_cell.angle_beta   90.00
_cell.angle_gamma   90.00
#
_symmetry.space_group_name_H-M   'P 1'
#
loop_
_entity.id
_entity.type
_entity.pdbx_description
1 polymer ?
#
loop_
_entity_poly.entity_id
_entity_poly.type
_entity_poly.pdbx_seq_one_letter_code
_entity_poly.pdbx_strand_id
1 'polypeptide(L)' 'MKQYKVQITASDGIWEVPYLVNAESEDEAISIVSIDYDVSLDSISAWEVW' A
#
# COMPACT_ATOMS: atom_id res chain seq x y z
N MET A 1 -12.70 -1.50 10.76
CA MET A 1 -11.55 -1.64 9.88
C MET A 1 -11.70 -0.70 8.70
N LYS A 2 -10.63 -0.08 8.28
CA LYS A 2 -10.66 0.90 7.20
C LYS A 2 -10.11 0.31 5.93
N GLN A 3 -10.43 0.94 4.80
CA GLN A 3 -9.93 0.52 3.51
C GLN A 3 -8.96 1.56 2.97
N TYR A 4 -7.87 1.08 2.42
CA TYR A 4 -6.80 1.93 1.92
C TYR A 4 -6.49 1.64 0.47
N LYS A 5 -6.24 2.70 -0.27
CA LYS A 5 -5.69 2.59 -1.61
C LYS A 5 -4.18 2.70 -1.49
N VAL A 6 -3.46 1.81 -2.16
CA VAL A 6 -2.01 1.72 -2.00
C VAL A 6 -1.32 1.83 -3.33
N GLN A 7 -0.25 2.61 -3.37
CA GLN A 7 0.60 2.76 -4.55
C GLN A 7 2.01 2.34 -4.23
N ILE A 8 2.68 1.79 -5.21
CA ILE A 8 4.09 1.40 -5.11
C ILE A 8 4.87 2.23 -6.13
N THR A 9 5.94 2.87 -5.67
CA THR A 9 6.84 3.62 -6.54
C THR A 9 8.03 2.73 -6.86
N ALA A 10 8.21 2.45 -8.14
CA ALA A 10 9.32 1.64 -8.61
C ALA A 10 10.21 2.47 -9.54
N SER A 11 11.35 1.91 -9.92
CA SER A 11 12.30 2.62 -10.79
C SER A 11 11.71 2.92 -12.16
N ASP A 12 10.74 2.12 -12.60
CA ASP A 12 10.10 2.27 -13.90
C ASP A 12 8.75 2.99 -13.84
N GLY A 13 8.37 3.49 -12.66
CA GLY A 13 7.14 4.26 -12.52
C GLY A 13 6.38 3.96 -11.27
N ILE A 14 5.16 4.48 -11.20
CA ILE A 14 4.25 4.30 -10.08
C ILE A 14 3.08 3.44 -10.54
N TRP A 15 2.69 2.47 -9.72
CA TRP A 15 1.52 1.67 -10.03
C TRP A 15 0.70 1.39 -8.79
N GLU A 16 -0.59 1.20 -8.98
CA GLU A 16 -1.51 0.96 -7.88
C GLU A 16 -1.71 -0.53 -7.66
N VAL A 17 -1.80 -0.89 -6.39
CA VAL A 17 -2.22 -2.24 -6.01
C VAL A 17 -3.67 -2.41 -6.50
N PRO A 18 -4.00 -3.53 -7.15
CA PRO A 18 -5.30 -3.69 -7.80
C PRO A 18 -6.48 -4.00 -6.87
N TYR A 19 -6.30 -3.82 -5.58
CA TYR A 19 -7.37 -4.05 -4.62
C TYR A 19 -7.22 -3.07 -3.46
N LEU A 20 -8.30 -2.89 -2.69
CA LEU A 20 -8.26 -2.09 -1.49
C LEU A 20 -7.76 -2.95 -0.33
N VAL A 21 -6.91 -2.37 0.48
CA VAL A 21 -6.32 -3.08 1.63
C VAL A 21 -7.12 -2.76 2.87
N ASN A 22 -7.60 -3.77 3.57
CA ASN A 22 -8.29 -3.60 4.84
C ASN A 22 -7.25 -3.57 5.95
N ALA A 23 -7.23 -2.50 6.73
CA ALA A 23 -6.24 -2.32 7.78
C ALA A 23 -6.77 -1.37 8.84
N GLU A 24 -6.12 -1.39 10.00
CA GLU A 24 -6.48 -0.51 11.11
C GLU A 24 -5.86 0.87 10.96
N SER A 25 -4.77 0.96 10.20
CA SER A 25 -4.06 2.23 10.02
C SER A 25 -3.33 2.22 8.68
N GLU A 26 -2.88 3.40 8.28
CA GLU A 26 -2.08 3.55 7.06
C GLU A 26 -0.80 2.72 7.14
N ASP A 27 -0.13 2.76 8.29
CA ASP A 27 1.11 2.01 8.48
C ASP A 27 0.88 0.51 8.32
N GLU A 28 -0.23 0.01 8.82
CA GLU A 28 -0.56 -1.39 8.69
C GLU A 28 -0.80 -1.76 7.22
N ALA A 29 -1.51 -0.89 6.50
CA ALA A 29 -1.78 -1.12 5.08
C ALA A 29 -0.47 -1.21 4.30
N ILE A 30 0.47 -0.31 4.57
CA ILE A 30 1.76 -0.30 3.94
C ILE A 30 2.54 -1.58 4.26
N SER A 31 2.51 -2.01 5.51
CA SER A 31 3.19 -3.25 5.92
C SER A 31 2.64 -4.46 5.20
N ILE A 32 1.33 -4.54 5.04
CA ILE A 32 0.70 -5.66 4.35
C ILE A 32 1.19 -5.74 2.91
N VAL A 33 1.19 -4.61 2.22
CA VAL A 33 1.61 -4.57 0.82
C VAL A 33 3.10 -4.84 0.68
N SER A 34 3.89 -4.34 1.62
CA SER A 34 5.34 -4.59 1.62
C SER A 34 5.63 -6.08 1.65
N ILE A 35 4.91 -6.82 2.46
CA ILE A 35 5.09 -8.27 2.57
C ILE A 35 4.59 -8.97 1.31
N ASP A 36 3.40 -8.60 0.84
CA ASP A 36 2.78 -9.26 -0.30
C ASP A 36 3.58 -9.09 -1.59
N TYR A 37 4.19 -7.92 -1.78
CA TYR A 37 4.89 -7.59 -3.02
C TYR A 37 6.40 -7.60 -2.87
N ASP A 38 6.89 -7.82 -1.66
CA ASP A 38 8.33 -7.85 -1.38
C ASP A 38 9.01 -6.57 -1.83
N VAL A 39 8.45 -5.43 -1.42
CA VAL A 39 9.01 -4.12 -1.72
C VAL A 39 9.28 -3.35 -0.43
N SER A 40 10.18 -2.38 -0.52
CA SER A 40 10.57 -1.56 0.62
C SER A 40 9.40 -0.71 1.10
N LEU A 41 9.26 -0.56 2.41
CA LEU A 41 8.26 0.32 2.99
C LEU A 41 8.37 1.75 2.45
N ASP A 42 9.58 2.19 2.17
CA ASP A 42 9.81 3.56 1.68
C ASP A 42 9.27 3.78 0.28
N SER A 43 9.00 2.70 -0.44
CA SER A 43 8.50 2.77 -1.81
C SER A 43 6.97 2.72 -1.88
N ILE A 44 6.31 2.67 -0.74
CA ILE A 44 4.86 2.46 -0.70
C ILE A 44 4.17 3.68 -0.10
N SER A 45 3.07 4.09 -0.73
CA SER A 45 2.20 5.14 -0.22
C SER A 45 0.79 4.58 -0.09
N ALA A 46 0.10 4.98 0.96
CA ALA A 46 -1.27 4.53 1.19
C ALA A 46 -2.11 5.69 1.70
N TRP A 47 -3.39 5.69 1.36
CA TRP A 47 -4.31 6.67 1.92
C TRP A 47 -5.69 6.03 2.09
N GLU A 48 -6.37 6.52 3.08
CA GLU A 48 -7.68 6.01 3.45
C GLU A 48 -8.71 6.44 2.41
N VAL A 49 -9.51 5.49 1.94
CA VAL A 49 -10.59 5.77 1.00
C VAL A 49 -11.95 5.49 1.62
N TRP A 50 -11.97 4.94 2.82
CA TRP A 50 -13.22 4.58 3.45
C TRP A 50 -13.11 4.55 4.97
#